data_e397fd83653e6d4575f92154526cfa44
#
_entry.id   e397fd83653e6d4575f92154526cfa44
#
_cell.length_a   1.000
_cell.length_b   1.000
_cell.length_c   1.000
_cell.angle_alpha   90.00
_cell.angle_beta   90.00
_cell.angle_gamma   90.00
#
_symmetry.space_group_name_H-M   'P 1'
#
loop_
_entity.id
_entity.type
_entity.pdbx_description
1 polymer ?
#
loop_
_entity_poly.entity_id
_entity_poly.type
_entity_poly.pdbx_seq_one_letter_code
_entity_poly.pdbx_strand_id
1 'polypeptide(L)'
;SLSQACRDYITKTGFSRENLSQTQVQAQLNGKLFDLGAGPAQVAIVGGYRRNTYKYQPDSDLAAQNIESVIASAPAAGRISVREVAAQIDVPLLADRPFFQELGVGAALRYSDYSVTGSVTSYEADARWRPIEALLIRGSYQRAVRAPNIGELFTPASGTQLVIGTPPGSLGDPCDVRSTARSGANAARVAALCVAQGIPGAAIGSYTFPTTATGQTITGNTKVTPEKADTFNVGLVFNSPAREGLFGDFTLSVDYYNIKIGNVISNVPGLTVLSKCFNLDGSNPNYNVSNEYCALIQRDATGQINTVSTPYLNIGGLKTDGIEVQANWSVPAGFFGGSSRLFVNAGVDWTRNYKVQLLPGTPFLDYTGISNGGALPTSVPPRATPEWKGLTSFGYRSDAANIGLRWRYQNKLKDVSTVLTPATAQVGVPSYSLWDLFGSFKVNRDFELRAGVTNLFDKQLPFVASSQNGTDVALYDPIGRSFYAGVRFNF
;
A
#
# COMPACT_ATOMS: atom_id res chain seq x y z
N SER A 1 12.85 -9.86 -41.89
CA SER A 1 12.10 -8.70 -41.35
C SER A 1 10.86 -8.45 -42.18
N LEU A 2 9.73 -8.11 -41.59
CA LEU A 2 8.51 -7.75 -42.28
C LEU A 2 8.74 -6.45 -43.11
N SER A 3 8.18 -6.39 -44.34
CA SER A 3 8.19 -5.15 -45.12
C SER A 3 7.41 -4.03 -44.42
N GLN A 4 7.66 -2.77 -44.76
CA GLN A 4 6.92 -1.63 -44.22
C GLN A 4 5.41 -1.78 -44.50
N ALA A 5 5.04 -2.12 -45.74
CA ALA A 5 3.65 -2.34 -46.12
C ALA A 5 2.96 -3.44 -45.31
N CYS A 6 3.66 -4.52 -44.96
CA CYS A 6 3.12 -5.56 -44.12
C CYS A 6 2.94 -5.06 -42.68
N ARG A 7 3.90 -4.31 -42.12
CA ARG A 7 3.77 -3.69 -40.78
C ARG A 7 2.57 -2.74 -40.75
N ASP A 8 2.44 -1.84 -41.74
CA ASP A 8 1.36 -0.87 -41.79
C ASP A 8 -0.03 -1.54 -41.89
N TYR A 9 -0.07 -2.72 -42.54
CA TYR A 9 -1.29 -3.50 -42.65
C TYR A 9 -1.71 -4.21 -41.33
N ILE A 10 -0.74 -4.73 -40.57
CA ILE A 10 -1.01 -5.53 -39.35
C ILE A 10 -0.92 -4.70 -38.07
N THR A 11 -0.52 -3.44 -38.12
CA THR A 11 -0.43 -2.58 -36.93
C THR A 11 -1.45 -1.45 -36.99
N LYS A 12 -2.04 -1.15 -35.84
CA LYS A 12 -2.93 -0.01 -35.67
C LYS A 12 -2.59 0.70 -34.37
N THR A 13 -2.60 2.02 -34.38
CA THR A 13 -2.39 2.82 -33.19
C THR A 13 -3.72 3.14 -32.55
N GLY A 14 -3.94 2.67 -31.31
CA GLY A 14 -5.07 3.05 -30.48
C GLY A 14 -4.76 4.29 -29.64
N PHE A 15 -5.75 5.14 -29.44
CA PHE A 15 -5.63 6.36 -28.64
C PHE A 15 -6.64 6.36 -27.50
N SER A 16 -6.19 6.77 -26.34
CA SER A 16 -7.09 7.11 -25.24
C SER A 16 -6.76 8.49 -24.69
N ARG A 17 -7.77 9.22 -24.25
CA ARG A 17 -7.62 10.48 -23.56
C ARG A 17 -8.14 10.36 -22.14
N GLU A 18 -7.31 10.71 -21.19
CA GLU A 18 -7.68 10.77 -19.79
C GLU A 18 -7.53 12.21 -19.28
N ASN A 19 -8.59 12.73 -18.66
CA ASN A 19 -8.59 14.04 -18.05
C ASN A 19 -8.96 13.91 -16.58
N LEU A 20 -8.04 14.33 -15.73
CA LEU A 20 -8.27 14.52 -14.30
C LEU A 20 -8.19 16.01 -13.99
N SER A 21 -9.17 16.52 -13.27
CA SER A 21 -9.11 17.89 -12.78
C SER A 21 -9.51 17.96 -11.32
N GLN A 22 -8.87 18.87 -10.58
CA GLN A 22 -9.19 19.18 -9.20
C GLN A 22 -9.40 20.68 -9.05
N THR A 23 -10.50 21.04 -8.39
CA THR A 23 -10.75 22.40 -7.91
C THR A 23 -10.82 22.35 -6.40
N GLN A 24 -10.04 23.19 -5.72
CA GLN A 24 -10.03 23.27 -4.26
C GLN A 24 -10.11 24.73 -3.80
N VAL A 25 -10.95 24.96 -2.80
CA VAL A 25 -11.03 26.21 -2.07
C VAL A 25 -10.96 25.88 -0.58
N GLN A 26 -10.09 26.56 0.14
CA GLN A 26 -9.87 26.33 1.57
C GLN A 26 -9.68 27.67 2.27
N ALA A 27 -10.28 27.80 3.45
CA ALA A 27 -10.04 28.90 4.37
C ALA A 27 -9.61 28.34 5.72
N GLN A 28 -8.65 29.02 6.36
CA GLN A 28 -8.14 28.63 7.66
C GLN A 28 -8.07 29.83 8.57
N LEU A 29 -8.50 29.63 9.81
CA LEU A 29 -8.39 30.60 10.90
C LEU A 29 -7.58 29.97 12.04
N ASN A 30 -6.52 30.64 12.47
CA ASN A 30 -5.70 30.22 13.61
C ASN A 30 -5.74 31.34 14.66
N GLY A 31 -5.73 30.96 15.94
CA GLY A 31 -5.73 31.92 17.00
C GLY A 31 -5.33 31.35 18.36
N LYS A 32 -5.16 32.26 19.30
CA LYS A 32 -4.99 31.94 20.71
C LYS A 32 -6.33 32.15 21.41
N LEU A 33 -6.71 31.26 22.33
CA LEU A 33 -7.95 31.35 23.07
C LEU A 33 -7.71 31.85 24.50
N PHE A 34 -7.46 30.94 25.43
CA PHE A 34 -7.25 31.19 26.85
C PHE A 34 -5.86 30.71 27.26
N ASP A 35 -5.40 31.16 28.42
CA ASP A 35 -4.14 30.74 29.01
C ASP A 35 -4.43 30.18 30.42
N LEU A 36 -3.93 28.96 30.67
CA LEU A 36 -4.05 28.30 31.98
C LEU A 36 -2.79 28.49 32.84
N GLY A 37 -1.89 29.38 32.44
CA GLY A 37 -0.62 29.67 33.13
C GLY A 37 0.57 28.84 32.62
N ALA A 38 0.34 28.01 31.58
CA ALA A 38 1.40 27.25 30.88
C ALA A 38 1.60 27.71 29.43
N GLY A 39 0.97 28.80 29.06
CA GLY A 39 0.91 29.36 27.72
C GLY A 39 -0.51 29.29 27.11
N PRO A 40 -0.75 30.05 26.07
CA PRO A 40 -2.09 30.15 25.49
C PRO A 40 -2.49 28.88 24.75
N ALA A 41 -3.72 28.43 24.97
CA ALA A 41 -4.35 27.41 24.13
C ALA A 41 -4.44 27.91 22.69
N GLN A 42 -4.05 27.06 21.74
CA GLN A 42 -4.09 27.37 20.31
C GLN A 42 -5.26 26.66 19.64
N VAL A 43 -5.95 27.36 18.75
CA VAL A 43 -7.02 26.79 17.96
C VAL A 43 -6.76 27.00 16.47
N ALA A 44 -7.10 25.99 15.68
CA ALA A 44 -7.19 26.10 14.23
C ALA A 44 -8.56 25.62 13.76
N ILE A 45 -9.21 26.40 12.87
CA ILE A 45 -10.46 26.04 12.23
C ILE A 45 -10.22 26.10 10.73
N VAL A 46 -10.62 25.04 10.02
CA VAL A 46 -10.44 24.92 8.58
C VAL A 46 -11.81 24.62 7.96
N GLY A 47 -12.20 25.38 6.94
CA GLY A 47 -13.34 25.08 6.08
C GLY A 47 -12.86 24.87 4.64
N GLY A 48 -13.39 23.86 3.95
CA GLY A 48 -12.94 23.54 2.62
C GLY A 48 -14.01 22.95 1.70
N TYR A 49 -13.79 23.16 0.41
CA TYR A 49 -14.50 22.49 -0.67
C TYR A 49 -13.49 21.97 -1.67
N ARG A 50 -13.64 20.72 -2.07
CA ARG A 50 -12.82 20.10 -3.12
C ARG A 50 -13.72 19.33 -4.08
N ARG A 51 -13.43 19.45 -5.37
CA ARG A 51 -14.08 18.70 -6.45
C ARG A 51 -13.00 18.05 -7.29
N ASN A 52 -13.13 16.74 -7.51
CA ASN A 52 -12.36 15.98 -8.46
C ASN A 52 -13.28 15.54 -9.59
N THR A 53 -12.83 15.66 -10.84
CA THR A 53 -13.54 15.15 -12.01
C THR A 53 -12.61 14.26 -12.80
N TYR A 54 -13.16 13.18 -13.36
CA TYR A 54 -12.50 12.20 -14.18
C TYR A 54 -13.26 12.00 -15.46
N LYS A 55 -12.55 11.92 -16.57
CA LYS A 55 -13.13 11.57 -17.86
C LYS A 55 -12.10 10.73 -18.64
N TYR A 56 -12.49 9.54 -19.03
CA TYR A 56 -11.74 8.62 -19.86
C TYR A 56 -12.48 8.41 -21.18
N GLN A 57 -11.79 8.58 -22.31
CA GLN A 57 -12.33 8.45 -23.65
C GLN A 57 -11.34 7.63 -24.49
N PRO A 58 -11.58 6.33 -24.71
CA PRO A 58 -10.89 5.54 -25.72
C PRO A 58 -11.38 5.95 -27.11
N ASP A 59 -10.59 5.69 -28.14
CA ASP A 59 -11.05 5.75 -29.51
C ASP A 59 -12.04 4.60 -29.83
N SER A 60 -12.61 4.64 -31.02
CA SER A 60 -13.61 3.65 -31.46
C SER A 60 -13.03 2.23 -31.56
N ASP A 61 -11.77 2.09 -31.90
CA ASP A 61 -11.15 0.78 -32.10
C ASP A 61 -10.82 0.11 -30.77
N LEU A 62 -10.32 0.88 -29.79
CA LEU A 62 -10.14 0.41 -28.42
C LEU A 62 -11.48 0.08 -27.75
N ALA A 63 -12.50 0.90 -27.97
CA ALA A 63 -13.83 0.69 -27.41
C ALA A 63 -14.52 -0.55 -28.00
N ALA A 64 -14.32 -0.80 -29.29
CA ALA A 64 -14.92 -1.91 -30.02
C ALA A 64 -14.07 -3.20 -30.02
N GLN A 65 -12.89 -3.18 -29.40
CA GLN A 65 -11.91 -4.29 -29.39
C GLN A 65 -11.47 -4.70 -30.81
N ASN A 66 -11.31 -3.72 -31.68
CA ASN A 66 -10.83 -3.95 -33.07
C ASN A 66 -9.31 -4.11 -33.17
N ILE A 67 -8.59 -4.00 -32.04
CA ILE A 67 -7.14 -4.18 -31.96
C ILE A 67 -6.88 -5.49 -31.22
N GLU A 68 -6.22 -6.44 -31.91
CA GLU A 68 -5.86 -7.73 -31.34
C GLU A 68 -4.92 -7.54 -30.15
N SER A 69 -5.01 -8.42 -29.14
CA SER A 69 -4.23 -8.37 -27.90
C SER A 69 -4.47 -7.15 -27.00
N VAL A 70 -5.40 -6.27 -27.35
CA VAL A 70 -5.85 -5.16 -26.49
C VAL A 70 -7.28 -5.42 -26.06
N ILE A 71 -7.51 -5.36 -24.74
CA ILE A 71 -8.85 -5.62 -24.22
C ILE A 71 -9.70 -4.35 -24.35
N ALA A 72 -10.96 -4.52 -24.74
CA ALA A 72 -11.91 -3.42 -24.89
C ALA A 72 -11.95 -2.55 -23.62
N SER A 73 -11.94 -1.25 -23.80
CA SER A 73 -12.01 -0.28 -22.71
C SER A 73 -13.18 0.67 -22.93
N ALA A 74 -14.18 0.59 -22.06
CA ALA A 74 -15.36 1.45 -22.17
C ALA A 74 -15.04 2.89 -21.74
N PRO A 75 -15.68 3.91 -22.33
CA PRO A 75 -15.58 5.28 -21.83
C PRO A 75 -16.14 5.36 -20.40
N ALA A 76 -15.52 6.19 -19.56
CA ALA A 76 -15.96 6.41 -18.19
C ALA A 76 -15.84 7.87 -17.80
N ALA A 77 -16.74 8.32 -16.93
CA ALA A 77 -16.68 9.65 -16.35
C ALA A 77 -17.23 9.63 -14.92
N GLY A 78 -16.65 10.46 -14.07
CA GLY A 78 -17.10 10.57 -12.70
C GLY A 78 -16.73 11.89 -12.05
N ARG A 79 -17.41 12.20 -10.95
CA ARG A 79 -17.18 13.38 -10.13
C ARG A 79 -17.35 13.04 -8.67
N ILE A 80 -16.42 13.52 -7.86
CA ILE A 80 -16.50 13.50 -6.41
C ILE A 80 -16.33 14.92 -5.92
N SER A 81 -17.21 15.40 -5.06
CA SER A 81 -16.98 16.62 -4.30
C SER A 81 -17.08 16.35 -2.80
N VAL A 82 -16.35 17.12 -2.02
CA VAL A 82 -16.40 17.08 -0.57
C VAL A 82 -16.50 18.49 -0.02
N ARG A 83 -17.35 18.67 0.98
CA ARG A 83 -17.39 19.84 1.86
C ARG A 83 -16.90 19.41 3.21
N GLU A 84 -15.98 20.16 3.77
CA GLU A 84 -15.37 19.77 5.04
C GLU A 84 -15.20 20.96 5.98
N VAL A 85 -15.33 20.65 7.27
CA VAL A 85 -14.96 21.54 8.36
C VAL A 85 -14.17 20.76 9.37
N ALA A 86 -13.07 21.35 9.84
CA ALA A 86 -12.23 20.77 10.87
C ALA A 86 -11.92 21.81 11.93
N ALA A 87 -11.80 21.36 13.17
CA ALA A 87 -11.31 22.15 14.28
C ALA A 87 -10.26 21.35 15.05
N GLN A 88 -9.22 22.05 15.47
CA GLN A 88 -8.15 21.50 16.32
C GLN A 88 -7.90 22.47 17.45
N ILE A 89 -7.68 21.91 18.63
CA ILE A 89 -7.22 22.68 19.82
C ILE A 89 -6.00 21.99 20.39
N ASP A 90 -5.03 22.79 20.82
CA ASP A 90 -3.86 22.41 21.59
C ASP A 90 -3.81 23.22 22.87
N VAL A 91 -3.75 22.55 24.01
CA VAL A 91 -3.84 23.17 25.34
C VAL A 91 -2.60 22.80 26.17
N PRO A 92 -1.68 23.76 26.39
CA PRO A 92 -0.64 23.59 27.40
C PRO A 92 -1.30 23.62 28.79
N LEU A 93 -1.09 22.55 29.57
CA LEU A 93 -1.70 22.42 30.91
C LEU A 93 -0.73 22.84 32.02
N LEU A 94 0.53 22.39 31.92
CA LEU A 94 1.59 22.71 32.88
C LEU A 94 2.89 23.00 32.14
N ALA A 95 3.66 23.98 32.63
CA ALA A 95 4.99 24.28 32.15
C ALA A 95 5.89 24.71 33.34
N ASP A 96 7.18 24.42 33.22
CA ASP A 96 8.25 24.85 34.16
C ASP A 96 7.97 24.48 35.62
N ARG A 97 7.39 23.27 35.83
CA ARG A 97 7.15 22.71 37.18
C ARG A 97 8.01 21.47 37.41
N PRO A 98 8.36 21.14 38.65
CA PRO A 98 9.01 19.86 38.95
C PRO A 98 8.22 18.67 38.40
N PHE A 99 8.87 17.80 37.62
CA PHE A 99 8.30 16.67 36.85
C PHE A 99 7.29 17.05 35.77
N PHE A 100 7.09 18.34 35.50
CA PHE A 100 6.21 18.87 34.45
C PHE A 100 6.85 20.05 33.73
N GLN A 101 8.00 19.81 33.08
CA GLN A 101 8.59 20.80 32.18
C GLN A 101 7.64 21.21 31.08
N GLU A 102 6.83 20.24 30.64
CA GLU A 102 5.73 20.43 29.73
C GLU A 102 4.66 19.34 29.99
N LEU A 103 3.42 19.73 30.08
CA LEU A 103 2.26 18.84 29.95
C LEU A 103 1.24 19.54 29.05
N GLY A 104 0.86 18.89 27.96
CA GLY A 104 -0.12 19.43 27.05
C GLY A 104 -1.02 18.32 26.48
N VAL A 105 -2.19 18.70 26.06
CA VAL A 105 -3.16 17.85 25.39
C VAL A 105 -3.66 18.51 24.12
N GLY A 106 -3.92 17.67 23.10
CA GLY A 106 -4.48 18.10 21.84
C GLY A 106 -5.75 17.32 21.52
N ALA A 107 -6.66 17.95 20.76
CA ALA A 107 -7.81 17.29 20.17
C ALA A 107 -8.13 17.88 18.81
N ALA A 108 -8.53 17.03 17.87
CA ALA A 108 -8.98 17.45 16.54
C ALA A 108 -10.23 16.70 16.14
N LEU A 109 -11.11 17.38 15.42
CA LEU A 109 -12.33 16.81 14.84
C LEU A 109 -12.47 17.33 13.42
N ARG A 110 -12.80 16.44 12.47
CA ARG A 110 -13.14 16.80 11.08
C ARG A 110 -14.44 16.13 10.69
N TYR A 111 -15.36 16.91 10.19
CA TYR A 111 -16.55 16.45 9.49
C TYR A 111 -16.41 16.70 8.00
N SER A 112 -16.63 15.67 7.18
CA SER A 112 -16.54 15.74 5.73
C SER A 112 -17.78 15.12 5.11
N ASP A 113 -18.42 15.83 4.17
CA ASP A 113 -19.59 15.38 3.43
C ASP A 113 -19.24 15.19 1.96
N TYR A 114 -19.19 13.91 1.55
CA TYR A 114 -18.84 13.48 0.20
C TYR A 114 -20.09 13.27 -0.64
N SER A 115 -20.09 13.78 -1.87
CA SER A 115 -21.23 13.67 -2.81
C SER A 115 -21.60 12.22 -3.21
N VAL A 116 -20.71 11.24 -3.01
CA VAL A 116 -20.94 9.85 -3.42
C VAL A 116 -21.12 8.93 -2.20
N THR A 117 -20.35 9.14 -1.15
CA THR A 117 -20.30 8.22 -0.01
C THR A 117 -20.91 8.77 1.28
N GLY A 118 -21.49 9.99 1.22
CA GLY A 118 -22.10 10.64 2.39
C GLY A 118 -21.10 11.19 3.38
N SER A 119 -21.57 11.44 4.59
CA SER A 119 -20.80 12.11 5.64
C SER A 119 -19.97 11.15 6.47
N VAL A 120 -18.79 11.63 6.86
CA VAL A 120 -17.85 10.91 7.74
C VAL A 120 -17.23 11.86 8.76
N THR A 121 -16.87 11.33 9.91
CA THR A 121 -16.19 12.06 10.98
C THR A 121 -14.87 11.40 11.30
N SER A 122 -13.79 12.18 11.30
CA SER A 122 -12.45 11.80 11.77
C SER A 122 -12.14 12.59 13.05
N TYR A 123 -11.42 11.99 13.98
CA TYR A 123 -11.01 12.64 15.21
C TYR A 123 -9.69 12.12 15.71
N GLU A 124 -9.03 12.94 16.53
CA GLU A 124 -7.77 12.65 17.18
C GLU A 124 -7.77 13.24 18.59
N ALA A 125 -7.09 12.55 19.51
CA ALA A 125 -6.72 13.08 20.81
C ALA A 125 -5.27 12.69 21.07
N ASP A 126 -4.47 13.64 21.55
CA ASP A 126 -3.08 13.42 21.88
C ASP A 126 -2.73 14.03 23.25
N ALA A 127 -1.65 13.52 23.83
CA ALA A 127 -1.04 14.05 25.04
C ALA A 127 0.48 14.02 24.92
N ARG A 128 1.12 15.02 25.47
CA ARG A 128 2.57 15.12 25.59
C ARG A 128 2.94 15.50 27.02
N TRP A 129 3.93 14.78 27.55
CA TRP A 129 4.44 15.01 28.89
C TRP A 129 5.97 14.98 28.87
N ARG A 130 6.57 16.07 29.30
CA ARG A 130 7.99 16.23 29.48
C ARG A 130 8.29 16.35 30.97
N PRO A 131 8.57 15.24 31.68
CA PRO A 131 8.87 15.29 33.10
C PRO A 131 10.18 16.03 33.41
N ILE A 132 11.15 15.90 32.52
CA ILE A 132 12.45 16.58 32.56
C ILE A 132 12.81 17.05 31.15
N GLU A 133 13.71 18.02 30.99
CA GLU A 133 14.12 18.56 29.69
C GLU A 133 14.55 17.46 28.69
N ALA A 134 15.22 16.43 29.21
CA ALA A 134 15.77 15.35 28.39
C ALA A 134 14.73 14.35 27.89
N LEU A 135 13.54 14.23 28.49
CA LEU A 135 12.59 13.16 28.20
C LEU A 135 11.23 13.71 27.86
N LEU A 136 10.72 13.36 26.66
CA LEU A 136 9.35 13.58 26.25
C LEU A 136 8.63 12.23 26.09
N ILE A 137 7.50 12.09 26.73
CA ILE A 137 6.53 11.00 26.56
C ILE A 137 5.36 11.54 25.75
N ARG A 138 4.95 10.82 24.72
CA ARG A 138 3.83 11.22 23.86
C ARG A 138 2.92 10.04 23.58
N GLY A 139 1.63 10.34 23.39
CA GLY A 139 0.67 9.33 23.00
C GLY A 139 -0.47 9.96 22.21
N SER A 140 -1.02 9.20 21.27
CA SER A 140 -2.19 9.65 20.50
C SER A 140 -3.11 8.48 20.19
N TYR A 141 -4.39 8.80 20.06
CA TYR A 141 -5.39 7.94 19.47
C TYR A 141 -6.14 8.71 18.40
N GLN A 142 -6.25 8.13 17.21
CA GLN A 142 -6.96 8.76 16.11
C GLN A 142 -7.86 7.76 15.38
N ARG A 143 -9.01 8.25 14.92
CA ARG A 143 -9.83 7.63 13.88
C ARG A 143 -9.69 8.42 12.61
N ALA A 144 -8.97 7.87 11.64
CA ALA A 144 -8.88 8.38 10.28
C ALA A 144 -9.93 7.72 9.39
N VAL A 145 -10.39 8.44 8.38
CA VAL A 145 -11.33 7.94 7.37
C VAL A 145 -10.76 8.23 5.98
N ARG A 146 -10.73 7.20 5.13
CA ARG A 146 -10.37 7.33 3.72
C ARG A 146 -11.61 7.15 2.86
N ALA A 147 -12.07 8.21 2.21
CA ALA A 147 -13.10 8.07 1.18
C ALA A 147 -12.54 7.34 -0.05
N PRO A 148 -13.38 6.60 -0.80
CA PRO A 148 -12.99 5.99 -2.06
C PRO A 148 -12.40 7.04 -3.00
N ASN A 149 -11.35 6.67 -3.71
CA ASN A 149 -10.79 7.54 -4.74
C ASN A 149 -11.61 7.47 -6.04
N ILE A 150 -11.31 8.36 -6.99
CA ILE A 150 -12.09 8.47 -8.23
C ILE A 150 -11.93 7.21 -9.11
N GLY A 151 -10.79 6.53 -9.03
CA GLY A 151 -10.57 5.26 -9.73
C GLY A 151 -11.40 4.13 -9.13
N GLU A 152 -11.42 3.97 -7.80
CA GLU A 152 -12.23 2.95 -7.12
C GLU A 152 -13.73 3.09 -7.43
N LEU A 153 -14.21 4.31 -7.68
CA LEU A 153 -15.61 4.59 -8.00
C LEU A 153 -15.93 4.48 -9.49
N PHE A 154 -15.04 4.92 -10.37
CA PHE A 154 -15.36 5.18 -11.77
C PHE A 154 -14.38 4.56 -12.77
N THR A 155 -13.47 3.65 -12.34
CA THR A 155 -12.65 2.91 -13.31
C THR A 155 -13.52 2.27 -14.36
N PRO A 156 -13.27 2.51 -15.67
CA PRO A 156 -14.00 1.87 -16.73
C PRO A 156 -13.82 0.36 -16.63
N ALA A 157 -14.79 -0.39 -17.15
CA ALA A 157 -14.63 -1.82 -17.30
C ALA A 157 -13.37 -2.08 -18.14
N SER A 158 -12.33 -2.59 -17.48
CA SER A 158 -11.08 -2.93 -18.12
C SER A 158 -10.84 -4.42 -17.98
N GLY A 159 -10.61 -5.07 -19.11
CA GLY A 159 -10.35 -6.49 -19.14
C GLY A 159 -8.88 -6.81 -18.86
N THR A 160 -8.66 -7.98 -18.31
CA THR A 160 -7.36 -8.64 -18.19
C THR A 160 -7.55 -10.14 -18.27
N GLN A 161 -6.50 -10.89 -18.15
CA GLN A 161 -6.56 -12.34 -18.17
C GLN A 161 -6.49 -12.90 -16.75
N LEU A 162 -7.40 -13.80 -16.40
CA LEU A 162 -7.39 -14.57 -15.15
C LEU A 162 -6.86 -15.97 -15.42
N VAL A 163 -5.68 -16.28 -14.92
CA VAL A 163 -5.14 -17.64 -14.97
C VAL A 163 -5.82 -18.46 -13.87
N ILE A 164 -6.61 -19.46 -14.26
CA ILE A 164 -7.31 -20.37 -13.36
C ILE A 164 -6.63 -21.75 -13.29
N GLY A 165 -5.78 -22.06 -14.28
CA GLY A 165 -5.09 -23.34 -14.40
C GLY A 165 -5.98 -24.47 -14.93
N THR A 166 -5.48 -25.69 -14.81
CA THR A 166 -6.20 -26.91 -15.23
C THR A 166 -6.36 -27.86 -14.05
N PRO A 167 -7.60 -28.34 -13.75
CA PRO A 167 -7.80 -29.35 -12.74
C PRO A 167 -7.12 -30.71 -13.12
N PRO A 168 -6.71 -31.57 -12.16
CA PRO A 168 -6.77 -31.37 -10.72
C PRO A 168 -5.58 -30.59 -10.14
N GLY A 169 -4.56 -30.25 -10.95
CA GLY A 169 -3.33 -29.59 -10.50
C GLY A 169 -3.49 -28.11 -10.10
N SER A 170 -4.61 -27.50 -10.49
CA SER A 170 -4.99 -26.11 -10.16
C SER A 170 -6.49 -26.04 -9.93
N LEU A 171 -7.01 -24.87 -9.49
CA LEU A 171 -8.45 -24.69 -9.28
C LEU A 171 -9.22 -24.98 -10.57
N GLY A 172 -8.80 -24.39 -11.69
CA GLY A 172 -9.50 -24.50 -12.97
C GLY A 172 -10.92 -23.97 -12.92
N ASP A 173 -11.73 -24.38 -13.88
CA ASP A 173 -13.19 -24.24 -13.78
C ASP A 173 -13.74 -25.30 -12.81
N PRO A 174 -14.40 -24.92 -11.69
CA PRO A 174 -14.97 -25.88 -10.77
C PRO A 174 -16.04 -26.79 -11.40
N CYS A 175 -16.55 -26.45 -12.57
CA CYS A 175 -17.50 -27.27 -13.32
C CYS A 175 -16.85 -28.36 -14.19
N ASP A 176 -15.55 -28.27 -14.44
CA ASP A 176 -14.78 -29.27 -15.19
C ASP A 176 -14.88 -30.65 -14.52
N VAL A 177 -15.12 -31.71 -15.28
CA VAL A 177 -15.22 -33.09 -14.73
C VAL A 177 -13.95 -33.53 -14.01
N ARG A 178 -12.79 -32.93 -14.33
CA ARG A 178 -11.51 -33.19 -13.69
C ARG A 178 -11.35 -32.46 -12.35
N SER A 179 -12.25 -31.50 -12.04
CA SER A 179 -12.18 -30.72 -10.81
C SER A 179 -12.51 -31.59 -9.58
N THR A 180 -11.76 -31.38 -8.50
CA THR A 180 -12.03 -32.01 -7.20
C THR A 180 -13.42 -31.67 -6.65
N ALA A 181 -13.98 -30.51 -7.03
CA ALA A 181 -15.34 -30.10 -6.69
C ALA A 181 -16.38 -31.05 -7.31
N ARG A 182 -16.08 -31.71 -8.45
CA ARG A 182 -16.94 -32.62 -9.18
C ARG A 182 -16.80 -34.10 -8.77
N SER A 183 -15.84 -34.40 -7.87
CA SER A 183 -15.59 -35.77 -7.40
C SER A 183 -15.86 -36.01 -5.91
N GLY A 184 -16.16 -34.96 -5.13
CA GLY A 184 -16.42 -35.06 -3.70
C GLY A 184 -17.88 -35.35 -3.33
N ALA A 185 -18.17 -35.36 -2.03
CA ALA A 185 -19.51 -35.61 -1.48
C ALA A 185 -20.62 -34.64 -1.99
N ASN A 186 -20.22 -33.44 -2.43
CA ASN A 186 -21.12 -32.44 -2.98
C ASN A 186 -21.14 -32.38 -4.53
N ALA A 187 -20.55 -33.36 -5.21
CA ALA A 187 -20.39 -33.36 -6.68
C ALA A 187 -21.72 -33.13 -7.43
N ALA A 188 -22.81 -33.74 -6.98
CA ALA A 188 -24.13 -33.55 -7.58
C ALA A 188 -24.65 -32.11 -7.41
N ARG A 189 -24.41 -31.49 -6.24
CA ARG A 189 -24.81 -30.09 -5.96
C ARG A 189 -24.00 -29.11 -6.81
N VAL A 190 -22.68 -29.34 -6.94
CA VAL A 190 -21.81 -28.57 -7.83
C VAL A 190 -22.29 -28.70 -9.28
N ALA A 191 -22.60 -29.92 -9.75
CA ALA A 191 -23.13 -30.15 -11.11
C ALA A 191 -24.44 -29.38 -11.36
N ALA A 192 -25.36 -29.40 -10.39
CA ALA A 192 -26.61 -28.65 -10.47
C ALA A 192 -26.36 -27.13 -10.54
N LEU A 193 -25.44 -26.61 -9.74
CA LEU A 193 -25.04 -25.19 -9.79
C LEU A 193 -24.40 -24.84 -11.14
N CYS A 194 -23.59 -25.72 -11.72
CA CYS A 194 -22.97 -25.51 -13.02
C CYS A 194 -24.01 -25.40 -14.13
N VAL A 195 -25.05 -26.27 -14.10
CA VAL A 195 -26.18 -26.18 -15.04
C VAL A 195 -26.97 -24.89 -14.83
N ALA A 196 -27.23 -24.51 -13.58
CA ALA A 196 -27.87 -23.23 -13.24
C ALA A 196 -27.07 -22.00 -13.68
N GLN A 197 -25.75 -22.15 -13.79
CA GLN A 197 -24.83 -21.11 -14.31
C GLN A 197 -24.74 -21.08 -15.84
N GLY A 198 -25.40 -21.95 -16.55
CA GLY A 198 -25.51 -21.93 -18.02
C GLY A 198 -24.77 -23.04 -18.75
N ILE A 199 -24.21 -24.04 -18.09
CA ILE A 199 -23.68 -25.22 -18.78
C ILE A 199 -24.87 -26.08 -19.24
N PRO A 200 -24.93 -26.46 -20.53
CA PRO A 200 -26.01 -27.33 -21.01
C PRO A 200 -26.07 -28.64 -20.22
N GLY A 201 -27.28 -29.00 -19.73
CA GLY A 201 -27.47 -30.19 -18.90
C GLY A 201 -26.99 -31.50 -19.54
N ALA A 202 -27.09 -31.63 -20.85
CA ALA A 202 -26.56 -32.77 -21.60
C ALA A 202 -25.02 -32.83 -21.60
N ALA A 203 -24.34 -31.71 -21.47
CA ALA A 203 -22.88 -31.61 -21.53
C ALA A 203 -22.20 -31.76 -20.15
N ILE A 204 -22.91 -31.58 -19.04
CA ILE A 204 -22.33 -31.50 -17.69
C ILE A 204 -21.53 -32.75 -17.27
N GLY A 205 -21.89 -33.91 -17.81
CA GLY A 205 -21.24 -35.19 -17.54
C GLY A 205 -19.84 -35.33 -18.18
N SER A 206 -19.56 -34.56 -19.23
CA SER A 206 -18.29 -34.57 -19.97
C SER A 206 -17.66 -33.20 -20.14
N TYR A 207 -18.18 -32.17 -19.46
CA TYR A 207 -17.73 -30.80 -19.59
C TYR A 207 -16.26 -30.64 -19.14
N THR A 208 -15.45 -30.06 -20.01
CA THR A 208 -14.06 -29.70 -19.72
C THR A 208 -13.82 -28.25 -20.16
N PHE A 209 -13.05 -27.53 -19.38
CA PHE A 209 -12.61 -26.18 -19.73
C PHE A 209 -11.34 -26.26 -20.59
N PRO A 210 -11.30 -25.70 -21.81
CA PRO A 210 -10.25 -26.02 -22.79
C PRO A 210 -8.95 -25.24 -22.57
N THR A 211 -8.99 -24.15 -21.79
CA THR A 211 -7.84 -23.24 -21.59
C THR A 211 -7.43 -23.19 -20.13
N THR A 212 -6.25 -22.60 -19.86
CA THR A 212 -5.77 -22.39 -18.50
C THR A 212 -6.12 -21.01 -17.96
N ALA A 213 -6.76 -20.17 -18.77
CA ALA A 213 -7.09 -18.80 -18.42
C ALA A 213 -8.46 -18.40 -19.03
N THR A 214 -9.10 -17.43 -18.39
CA THR A 214 -10.35 -16.82 -18.84
C THR A 214 -10.25 -15.29 -18.79
N GLY A 215 -11.21 -14.57 -19.34
CA GLY A 215 -11.31 -13.13 -19.19
C GLY A 215 -11.55 -12.73 -17.71
N GLN A 216 -11.00 -11.61 -17.33
CA GLN A 216 -11.30 -10.93 -16.06
C GLN A 216 -11.64 -9.47 -16.34
N THR A 217 -12.69 -8.95 -15.73
CA THR A 217 -13.08 -7.55 -15.88
C THR A 217 -13.01 -6.85 -14.52
N ILE A 218 -12.16 -5.83 -14.42
CA ILE A 218 -12.06 -4.94 -13.26
C ILE A 218 -12.94 -3.71 -13.53
N THR A 219 -13.78 -3.32 -12.55
CA THR A 219 -14.67 -2.16 -12.68
C THR A 219 -14.69 -1.32 -11.42
N GLY A 220 -14.87 -0.01 -11.55
CA GLY A 220 -15.22 0.85 -10.43
C GLY A 220 -16.58 0.48 -9.85
N ASN A 221 -16.82 0.94 -8.61
CA ASN A 221 -18.08 0.70 -7.91
C ASN A 221 -18.47 1.90 -7.04
N THR A 222 -19.56 2.55 -7.39
CA THR A 222 -20.08 3.73 -6.64
C THR A 222 -20.76 3.37 -5.32
N LYS A 223 -20.92 2.08 -5.00
CA LYS A 223 -21.54 1.60 -3.76
C LYS A 223 -20.54 1.35 -2.63
N VAL A 224 -19.23 1.48 -2.89
CA VAL A 224 -18.23 1.30 -1.83
C VAL A 224 -18.32 2.42 -0.80
N THR A 225 -18.10 2.06 0.45
CA THR A 225 -18.14 2.97 1.60
C THR A 225 -16.71 3.34 2.06
N PRO A 226 -16.54 4.43 2.80
CA PRO A 226 -15.21 4.81 3.29
C PRO A 226 -14.58 3.77 4.21
N GLU A 227 -13.26 3.61 4.07
CA GLU A 227 -12.44 2.88 5.03
C GLU A 227 -12.29 3.66 6.33
N LYS A 228 -12.18 2.95 7.44
CA LYS A 228 -11.94 3.53 8.76
C LYS A 228 -10.71 2.90 9.38
N ALA A 229 -9.79 3.74 9.87
CA ALA A 229 -8.59 3.31 10.55
C ALA A 229 -8.58 3.84 11.99
N ASP A 230 -8.47 2.93 12.95
CA ASP A 230 -8.18 3.26 14.34
C ASP A 230 -6.68 3.07 14.58
N THR A 231 -6.02 4.13 15.02
CA THR A 231 -4.59 4.15 15.28
C THR A 231 -4.31 4.58 16.71
N PHE A 232 -3.48 3.81 17.39
CA PHE A 232 -2.95 4.13 18.70
C PHE A 232 -1.42 4.20 18.61
N ASN A 233 -0.84 5.29 19.13
CA ASN A 233 0.61 5.47 19.20
C ASN A 233 1.01 5.84 20.62
N VAL A 234 2.17 5.34 21.06
CA VAL A 234 2.86 5.80 22.27
C VAL A 234 4.35 5.83 22.02
N GLY A 235 5.01 6.88 22.42
CA GLY A 235 6.41 7.08 22.15
C GLY A 235 7.17 7.82 23.25
N LEU A 236 8.48 7.62 23.21
CA LEU A 236 9.45 8.28 24.06
C LEU A 236 10.48 8.99 23.19
N VAL A 237 10.81 10.23 23.53
CA VAL A 237 11.93 10.95 22.91
C VAL A 237 12.89 11.36 24.01
N PHE A 238 14.12 10.88 23.90
CA PHE A 238 15.21 11.26 24.77
C PHE A 238 16.18 12.17 24.03
N ASN A 239 16.45 13.34 24.59
CA ASN A 239 17.49 14.25 24.13
C ASN A 239 18.56 14.32 25.21
N SER A 240 19.81 14.09 24.86
CA SER A 240 20.90 14.16 25.82
C SER A 240 20.95 15.54 26.51
N PRO A 241 21.01 15.61 27.83
CA PRO A 241 21.19 16.85 28.55
C PRO A 241 22.64 17.38 28.48
N ALA A 242 23.57 16.52 28.09
CA ALA A 242 24.96 16.91 27.90
C ALA A 242 25.11 17.77 26.65
N ARG A 243 25.80 18.89 26.73
CA ARG A 243 26.08 19.77 25.58
C ARG A 243 27.43 19.47 24.91
N GLU A 244 28.28 18.71 25.57
CA GLU A 244 29.64 18.38 25.13
C GLU A 244 29.96 16.89 25.40
N GLY A 245 31.08 16.42 24.83
CA GLY A 245 31.55 15.06 24.99
C GLY A 245 30.83 14.04 24.07
N LEU A 246 31.02 12.76 24.36
CA LEU A 246 30.57 11.64 23.52
C LEU A 246 29.04 11.59 23.32
N PHE A 247 28.26 12.06 24.29
CA PHE A 247 26.82 12.11 24.26
C PHE A 247 26.25 13.53 24.17
N GLY A 248 27.08 14.51 23.79
CA GLY A 248 26.69 15.93 23.78
C GLY A 248 25.57 16.26 22.76
N ASP A 249 25.39 15.46 21.75
CA ASP A 249 24.37 15.68 20.72
C ASP A 249 23.78 14.33 20.31
N PHE A 250 22.92 13.78 21.19
CA PHE A 250 22.27 12.50 21.00
C PHE A 250 20.77 12.64 21.22
N THR A 251 20.00 12.17 20.24
CA THR A 251 18.54 12.05 20.32
C THR A 251 18.13 10.63 20.01
N LEU A 252 17.25 10.06 20.82
CA LEU A 252 16.64 8.75 20.62
C LEU A 252 15.12 8.90 20.67
N SER A 253 14.42 8.42 19.65
CA SER A 253 12.96 8.24 19.65
C SER A 253 12.63 6.76 19.55
N VAL A 254 11.68 6.31 20.35
CA VAL A 254 11.11 4.95 20.31
C VAL A 254 9.60 5.09 20.32
N ASP A 255 8.94 4.68 19.25
CA ASP A 255 7.50 4.82 19.09
C ASP A 255 6.88 3.46 18.78
N TYR A 256 5.91 3.03 19.58
CA TYR A 256 5.03 1.91 19.31
C TYR A 256 3.80 2.41 18.55
N TYR A 257 3.40 1.71 17.49
CA TYR A 257 2.18 1.95 16.75
C TYR A 257 1.28 0.72 16.70
N ASN A 258 -0.04 0.93 16.66
CA ASN A 258 -1.04 -0.10 16.40
C ASN A 258 -2.12 0.50 15.51
N ILE A 259 -2.29 -0.07 14.32
CA ILE A 259 -3.21 0.41 13.27
C ILE A 259 -4.18 -0.71 12.90
N LYS A 260 -5.47 -0.41 12.90
CA LYS A 260 -6.54 -1.33 12.48
C LYS A 260 -7.40 -0.64 11.44
N ILE A 261 -7.44 -1.20 10.24
CA ILE A 261 -8.26 -0.66 9.14
C ILE A 261 -9.39 -1.64 8.86
N GLY A 262 -10.61 -1.14 8.87
CA GLY A 262 -11.80 -1.86 8.47
C GLY A 262 -12.39 -1.33 7.18
N ASN A 263 -13.23 -2.13 6.53
CA ASN A 263 -13.88 -1.80 5.26
C ASN A 263 -12.87 -1.46 4.13
N VAL A 264 -11.73 -2.15 4.09
CA VAL A 264 -10.71 -1.92 3.06
C VAL A 264 -11.32 -2.04 1.68
N ILE A 265 -11.07 -1.04 0.83
CA ILE A 265 -11.58 -1.01 -0.55
C ILE A 265 -10.57 -1.70 -1.46
N SER A 266 -11.01 -2.78 -2.09
CA SER A 266 -10.18 -3.55 -3.01
C SER A 266 -11.04 -4.38 -3.96
N ASN A 267 -10.43 -5.00 -5.00
CA ASN A 267 -11.15 -5.98 -5.81
C ASN A 267 -11.06 -7.37 -5.18
N VAL A 268 -12.12 -8.15 -5.33
CA VAL A 268 -12.09 -9.58 -5.01
C VAL A 268 -11.23 -10.29 -6.05
N PRO A 269 -10.24 -11.11 -5.66
CA PRO A 269 -9.49 -11.92 -6.61
C PRO A 269 -10.41 -12.86 -7.41
N GLY A 270 -10.21 -12.98 -8.72
CA GLY A 270 -11.07 -13.79 -9.57
C GLY A 270 -11.15 -15.26 -9.14
N LEU A 271 -10.04 -15.86 -8.68
CA LEU A 271 -10.05 -17.22 -8.11
C LEU A 271 -10.90 -17.31 -6.84
N THR A 272 -10.94 -16.25 -6.04
CA THR A 272 -11.82 -16.20 -4.85
C THR A 272 -13.28 -16.14 -5.25
N VAL A 273 -13.63 -15.43 -6.34
CA VAL A 273 -15.00 -15.42 -6.88
C VAL A 273 -15.43 -16.85 -7.22
N LEU A 274 -14.58 -17.60 -7.93
CA LEU A 274 -14.85 -19.01 -8.26
C LEU A 274 -15.00 -19.86 -7.00
N SER A 275 -14.05 -19.76 -6.05
CA SER A 275 -14.09 -20.54 -4.82
C SER A 275 -15.36 -20.31 -4.01
N LYS A 276 -15.80 -19.07 -3.89
CA LYS A 276 -16.99 -18.67 -3.12
C LYS A 276 -18.29 -19.10 -3.79
N CYS A 277 -18.41 -18.90 -5.10
CA CYS A 277 -19.59 -19.33 -5.84
C CYS A 277 -19.80 -20.85 -5.71
N PHE A 278 -18.75 -21.63 -5.90
CA PHE A 278 -18.80 -23.10 -5.88
C PHE A 278 -18.61 -23.72 -4.49
N ASN A 279 -18.71 -22.92 -3.44
CA ASN A 279 -18.66 -23.36 -2.03
C ASN A 279 -17.37 -24.11 -1.64
N LEU A 280 -16.23 -23.78 -2.23
CA LEU A 280 -14.97 -24.43 -1.91
C LEU A 280 -14.41 -23.99 -0.55
N ASP A 281 -14.94 -22.90 -0.01
CA ASP A 281 -14.56 -22.31 1.29
C ASP A 281 -15.75 -22.21 2.29
N GLY A 282 -16.90 -22.82 1.98
CA GLY A 282 -18.09 -22.76 2.81
C GLY A 282 -19.00 -21.54 2.60
N SER A 283 -18.69 -20.64 1.66
CA SER A 283 -19.42 -19.37 1.47
C SER A 283 -20.78 -19.51 0.75
N ASN A 284 -21.02 -20.61 0.08
CA ASN A 284 -22.29 -20.90 -0.60
C ASN A 284 -22.82 -22.31 -0.22
N PRO A 285 -23.16 -22.57 1.06
CA PRO A 285 -23.46 -23.91 1.56
C PRO A 285 -24.69 -24.54 0.88
N ASN A 286 -25.57 -23.72 0.32
CA ASN A 286 -26.76 -24.16 -0.39
C ASN A 286 -26.56 -24.31 -1.90
N TYR A 287 -25.37 -24.02 -2.43
CA TYR A 287 -25.06 -24.01 -3.86
C TYR A 287 -26.06 -23.18 -4.69
N ASN A 288 -26.43 -22.01 -4.12
CA ASN A 288 -27.39 -21.10 -4.72
C ASN A 288 -26.75 -20.28 -5.84
N VAL A 289 -27.31 -20.34 -7.06
CA VAL A 289 -26.85 -19.54 -8.21
C VAL A 289 -27.04 -18.03 -8.02
N SER A 290 -27.98 -17.62 -7.15
CA SER A 290 -28.20 -16.21 -6.78
C SER A 290 -27.19 -15.67 -5.75
N ASN A 291 -26.19 -16.48 -5.35
CA ASN A 291 -25.08 -16.00 -4.52
C ASN A 291 -24.37 -14.86 -5.25
N GLU A 292 -24.00 -13.80 -4.52
CA GLU A 292 -23.38 -12.59 -5.08
C GLU A 292 -22.11 -12.85 -5.91
N TYR A 293 -21.31 -13.86 -5.52
CA TYR A 293 -20.12 -14.24 -6.28
C TYR A 293 -20.45 -15.01 -7.56
N CYS A 294 -21.54 -15.77 -7.58
CA CYS A 294 -21.99 -16.47 -8.78
C CYS A 294 -22.45 -15.50 -9.87
N ALA A 295 -23.05 -14.37 -9.49
CA ALA A 295 -23.44 -13.31 -10.41
C ALA A 295 -22.23 -12.61 -11.09
N LEU A 296 -21.03 -12.76 -10.53
CA LEU A 296 -19.80 -12.21 -11.11
C LEU A 296 -19.15 -13.12 -12.17
N ILE A 297 -19.65 -14.33 -12.38
CA ILE A 297 -19.16 -15.28 -13.37
C ILE A 297 -20.10 -15.26 -14.57
N GLN A 298 -19.57 -14.93 -15.74
CA GLN A 298 -20.31 -14.97 -16.99
C GLN A 298 -19.81 -16.12 -17.84
N ARG A 299 -20.76 -16.93 -18.33
CA ARG A 299 -20.51 -18.05 -19.26
C ARG A 299 -21.09 -17.73 -20.62
N ASP A 300 -20.45 -18.25 -21.66
CA ASP A 300 -20.99 -18.21 -23.03
C ASP A 300 -22.07 -19.27 -23.25
N ALA A 301 -22.64 -19.30 -24.46
CA ALA A 301 -23.69 -20.25 -24.83
C ALA A 301 -23.23 -21.72 -24.79
N THR A 302 -21.94 -22.00 -24.80
CA THR A 302 -21.37 -23.34 -24.66
C THR A 302 -21.13 -23.76 -23.22
N GLY A 303 -21.31 -22.82 -22.29
CA GLY A 303 -21.07 -23.00 -20.86
C GLY A 303 -19.63 -22.67 -20.43
N GLN A 304 -18.75 -22.22 -21.35
CA GLN A 304 -17.39 -21.83 -21.00
C GLN A 304 -17.39 -20.52 -20.21
N ILE A 305 -16.48 -20.36 -19.23
CA ILE A 305 -16.30 -19.09 -18.54
C ILE A 305 -15.75 -18.09 -19.54
N ASN A 306 -16.55 -17.09 -19.90
CA ASN A 306 -16.14 -15.99 -20.75
C ASN A 306 -15.39 -14.92 -19.96
N THR A 307 -15.93 -14.51 -18.81
CA THR A 307 -15.29 -13.53 -17.94
C THR A 307 -15.70 -13.69 -16.48
N VAL A 308 -14.77 -13.31 -15.59
CA VAL A 308 -15.02 -13.16 -14.15
C VAL A 308 -14.92 -11.68 -13.79
N SER A 309 -16.02 -11.10 -13.32
CA SER A 309 -16.07 -9.71 -12.90
C SER A 309 -15.49 -9.54 -11.50
N THR A 310 -14.62 -8.56 -11.32
CA THR A 310 -13.94 -8.27 -10.05
C THR A 310 -14.06 -6.78 -9.73
N PRO A 311 -15.27 -6.29 -9.37
CA PRO A 311 -15.49 -4.89 -9.00
C PRO A 311 -14.77 -4.54 -7.71
N TYR A 312 -14.54 -3.23 -7.48
CA TYR A 312 -14.13 -2.74 -6.17
C TYR A 312 -15.25 -2.97 -5.14
N LEU A 313 -14.89 -3.50 -4.00
CA LEU A 313 -15.79 -3.77 -2.87
C LEU A 313 -15.11 -3.37 -1.56
N ASN A 314 -15.91 -3.19 -0.50
CA ASN A 314 -15.35 -3.12 0.85
C ASN A 314 -15.09 -4.54 1.33
N ILE A 315 -13.84 -4.96 1.28
CA ILE A 315 -13.43 -6.30 1.62
C ILE A 315 -12.49 -6.29 2.82
N GLY A 316 -12.79 -7.15 3.78
CA GLY A 316 -11.90 -7.48 4.88
C GLY A 316 -11.36 -6.31 5.72
N GLY A 317 -10.16 -6.50 6.18
CA GLY A 317 -9.47 -5.56 7.05
C GLY A 317 -7.96 -5.75 7.06
N LEU A 318 -7.25 -4.78 7.64
CA LEU A 318 -5.82 -4.82 7.85
C LEU A 318 -5.52 -4.47 9.32
N LYS A 319 -4.59 -5.20 9.92
CA LYS A 319 -4.05 -4.92 11.26
C LYS A 319 -2.53 -4.94 11.19
N THR A 320 -1.91 -3.89 11.68
CA THR A 320 -0.45 -3.84 11.80
C THR A 320 -0.05 -3.17 13.11
N ASP A 321 1.00 -3.66 13.72
CA ASP A 321 1.63 -3.05 14.87
C ASP A 321 3.13 -3.31 14.86
N GLY A 322 3.88 -2.40 15.50
CA GLY A 322 5.33 -2.48 15.51
C GLY A 322 5.95 -1.38 16.35
N ILE A 323 7.28 -1.30 16.26
CA ILE A 323 8.09 -0.30 16.95
C ILE A 323 9.02 0.34 15.93
N GLU A 324 9.03 1.67 15.91
CA GLU A 324 10.00 2.48 15.20
C GLU A 324 11.03 3.05 16.18
N VAL A 325 12.31 2.92 15.85
CA VAL A 325 13.42 3.50 16.61
C VAL A 325 14.19 4.43 15.70
N GLN A 326 14.39 5.68 16.14
CA GLN A 326 15.24 6.64 15.47
C GLN A 326 16.30 7.14 16.43
N ALA A 327 17.55 7.10 16.01
CA ALA A 327 18.68 7.60 16.79
C ALA A 327 19.51 8.54 15.92
N ASN A 328 19.78 9.72 16.45
CA ASN A 328 20.70 10.70 15.87
C ASN A 328 21.80 10.99 16.88
N TRP A 329 23.02 10.87 16.43
CA TRP A 329 24.19 11.12 17.25
C TRP A 329 25.22 11.92 16.46
N SER A 330 25.81 12.90 17.08
CA SER A 330 26.97 13.56 16.52
C SER A 330 27.94 14.03 17.60
N VAL A 331 29.23 13.97 17.26
CA VAL A 331 30.31 14.36 18.17
C VAL A 331 31.33 15.25 17.45
N PRO A 332 31.88 16.28 18.10
CA PRO A 332 32.98 17.07 17.54
C PRO A 332 34.16 16.16 17.17
N ALA A 333 34.73 16.38 15.98
CA ALA A 333 35.87 15.62 15.47
C ALA A 333 36.92 16.58 14.92
N GLY A 334 37.82 17.00 15.78
CA GLY A 334 38.79 18.04 15.47
C GLY A 334 39.85 17.75 14.40
N PHE A 335 39.66 16.72 13.57
CA PHE A 335 40.64 16.27 12.57
C PHE A 335 40.91 17.27 11.43
N PHE A 336 39.92 18.12 11.07
CA PHE A 336 40.00 19.05 9.94
C PHE A 336 39.45 20.45 10.25
N GLY A 337 39.46 20.89 11.50
CA GLY A 337 39.00 22.21 11.90
C GLY A 337 37.87 22.21 12.92
N GLY A 338 37.62 23.33 13.56
CA GLY A 338 36.81 23.46 14.78
C GLY A 338 35.30 23.17 14.63
N SER A 339 34.74 23.14 13.40
CA SER A 339 33.33 22.89 13.15
C SER A 339 33.03 21.46 12.69
N SER A 340 34.05 20.59 12.65
CA SER A 340 33.90 19.23 12.13
C SER A 340 33.25 18.27 13.14
N ARG A 341 32.41 17.36 12.66
CA ARG A 341 31.66 16.40 13.47
C ARG A 341 31.61 15.04 12.79
N LEU A 342 31.70 13.96 13.56
CA LEU A 342 31.22 12.64 13.15
C LEU A 342 29.74 12.55 13.45
N PHE A 343 29.01 11.83 12.64
CA PHE A 343 27.57 11.63 12.85
C PHE A 343 27.14 10.20 12.56
N VAL A 344 26.11 9.78 13.25
CA VAL A 344 25.31 8.57 12.98
C VAL A 344 23.85 8.95 13.03
N ASN A 345 23.10 8.63 11.96
CA ASN A 345 21.65 8.73 11.92
C ASN A 345 21.11 7.35 11.59
N ALA A 346 20.36 6.75 12.49
CA ALA A 346 19.82 5.41 12.34
C ALA A 346 18.30 5.43 12.49
N GLY A 347 17.62 4.72 11.61
CA GLY A 347 16.21 4.40 11.70
C GLY A 347 16.03 2.89 11.58
N VAL A 348 15.28 2.30 12.49
CA VAL A 348 14.94 0.88 12.50
C VAL A 348 13.44 0.74 12.70
N ASP A 349 12.81 -0.03 11.85
CA ASP A 349 11.41 -0.41 11.94
C ASP A 349 11.31 -1.91 12.21
N TRP A 350 10.58 -2.27 13.26
CA TRP A 350 10.20 -3.64 13.59
C TRP A 350 8.71 -3.80 13.49
N THR A 351 8.25 -4.42 12.40
CA THR A 351 6.86 -4.79 12.20
C THR A 351 6.58 -6.10 12.93
N ARG A 352 5.87 -6.03 14.04
CA ARG A 352 5.52 -7.21 14.85
C ARG A 352 4.43 -8.05 14.21
N ASN A 353 3.39 -7.39 13.67
CA ASN A 353 2.26 -8.03 12.98
C ASN A 353 1.89 -7.23 11.73
N TYR A 354 1.60 -7.95 10.65
CA TYR A 354 0.97 -7.42 9.45
C TYR A 354 -0.08 -8.42 8.96
N LYS A 355 -1.31 -8.26 9.42
CA LYS A 355 -2.39 -9.22 9.22
C LYS A 355 -3.46 -8.67 8.29
N VAL A 356 -3.83 -9.46 7.29
CA VAL A 356 -4.84 -9.09 6.29
C VAL A 356 -5.99 -10.08 6.35
N GLN A 357 -7.19 -9.55 6.40
CA GLN A 357 -8.43 -10.28 6.19
C GLN A 357 -8.88 -9.99 4.76
N LEU A 358 -8.86 -10.99 3.90
CA LEU A 358 -9.17 -10.80 2.48
C LEU A 358 -10.66 -10.52 2.23
N LEU A 359 -11.53 -11.08 3.07
CA LEU A 359 -12.98 -10.93 2.92
C LEU A 359 -13.65 -10.92 4.30
N PRO A 360 -14.80 -10.26 4.45
CA PRO A 360 -15.56 -10.32 5.69
C PRO A 360 -15.84 -11.77 6.12
N GLY A 361 -15.66 -12.05 7.41
CA GLY A 361 -15.90 -13.38 7.97
C GLY A 361 -14.77 -14.40 7.77
N THR A 362 -13.74 -14.10 6.95
CA THR A 362 -12.56 -14.98 6.83
C THR A 362 -11.53 -14.69 7.92
N PRO A 363 -10.65 -15.66 8.26
CA PRO A 363 -9.56 -15.43 9.20
C PRO A 363 -8.59 -14.34 8.72
N PHE A 364 -7.97 -13.63 9.66
CA PHE A 364 -6.80 -12.80 9.36
C PHE A 364 -5.58 -13.70 9.11
N LEU A 365 -4.94 -13.55 7.96
CA LEU A 365 -3.70 -14.20 7.61
C LEU A 365 -2.52 -13.28 7.93
N ASP A 366 -1.46 -13.82 8.50
CA ASP A 366 -0.28 -13.05 8.89
C ASP A 366 0.76 -13.05 7.76
N TYR A 367 1.06 -11.87 7.26
CA TYR A 367 2.04 -11.63 6.19
C TYR A 367 3.32 -10.95 6.71
N THR A 368 3.55 -10.95 8.01
CA THR A 368 4.80 -10.42 8.58
C THR A 368 5.99 -11.25 8.14
N GLY A 369 7.01 -10.60 7.61
CA GLY A 369 8.20 -11.28 7.10
C GLY A 369 7.95 -12.10 5.82
N ILE A 370 6.95 -11.76 5.03
CA ILE A 370 6.58 -12.45 3.79
C ILE A 370 7.00 -11.64 2.56
N SER A 371 7.61 -12.29 1.58
CA SER A 371 7.81 -11.79 0.23
C SER A 371 6.57 -12.10 -0.62
N ASN A 372 6.05 -11.09 -1.31
CA ASN A 372 4.88 -11.24 -2.15
C ASN A 372 5.20 -11.81 -3.54
N GLY A 373 6.41 -11.59 -4.05
CA GLY A 373 6.83 -12.03 -5.37
C GLY A 373 5.97 -11.56 -6.55
N GLY A 374 4.99 -10.69 -6.32
CA GLY A 374 3.99 -10.30 -7.32
C GLY A 374 2.89 -11.35 -7.54
N ALA A 375 2.87 -12.43 -6.75
CA ALA A 375 1.94 -13.56 -6.93
C ALA A 375 0.53 -13.30 -6.40
N LEU A 376 0.34 -12.24 -5.60
CA LEU A 376 -0.98 -11.90 -5.07
C LEU A 376 -1.69 -10.92 -6.00
N PRO A 377 -3.03 -11.03 -6.11
CA PRO A 377 -3.82 -10.03 -6.80
C PRO A 377 -3.48 -8.63 -6.28
N THR A 378 -3.22 -7.73 -7.19
CA THR A 378 -2.66 -6.40 -6.96
C THR A 378 -3.49 -5.47 -6.08
N SER A 379 -4.68 -5.88 -5.71
CA SER A 379 -5.72 -5.04 -5.14
C SER A 379 -5.79 -5.05 -3.62
N VAL A 380 -5.33 -6.11 -2.95
CA VAL A 380 -5.17 -6.10 -1.49
C VAL A 380 -3.69 -6.19 -1.20
N PRO A 381 -3.09 -5.18 -0.55
CA PRO A 381 -1.74 -5.44 -0.08
C PRO A 381 -1.80 -6.63 0.87
N PRO A 382 -1.03 -7.71 0.58
CA PRO A 382 0.21 -7.72 1.25
C PRO A 382 1.29 -7.34 0.26
N ARG A 383 1.79 -6.14 0.43
CA ARG A 383 3.13 -5.85 -0.05
C ARG A 383 4.08 -6.66 0.79
N ALA A 384 5.19 -7.08 0.20
CA ALA A 384 6.25 -7.66 0.99
C ALA A 384 6.57 -6.78 2.20
N THR A 385 6.47 -7.36 3.38
CA THR A 385 6.62 -6.63 4.66
C THR A 385 7.72 -7.29 5.46
N PRO A 386 8.99 -6.85 5.29
CA PRO A 386 10.07 -7.30 6.16
C PRO A 386 9.73 -7.06 7.63
N GLU A 387 10.01 -8.02 8.49
CA GLU A 387 9.85 -7.87 9.93
C GLU A 387 10.79 -6.80 10.48
N TRP A 388 12.02 -6.74 9.94
CA TRP A 388 13.02 -5.74 10.31
C TRP A 388 13.51 -5.00 9.08
N LYS A 389 13.47 -3.68 9.14
CA LYS A 389 14.12 -2.76 8.20
C LYS A 389 14.99 -1.77 8.95
N GLY A 390 16.14 -1.44 8.36
CA GLY A 390 17.04 -0.45 8.92
C GLY A 390 17.65 0.45 7.85
N LEU A 391 17.79 1.70 8.19
CA LEU A 391 18.53 2.70 7.42
C LEU A 391 19.47 3.42 8.37
N THR A 392 20.79 3.24 8.19
CA THR A 392 21.80 3.91 8.99
C THR A 392 22.76 4.68 8.09
N SER A 393 22.93 5.95 8.36
CA SER A 393 23.94 6.80 7.72
C SER A 393 24.95 7.24 8.76
N PHE A 394 26.22 7.10 8.46
CA PHE A 394 27.31 7.56 9.30
C PHE A 394 28.39 8.22 8.46
N GLY A 395 29.04 9.19 9.01
CA GLY A 395 30.03 9.94 8.26
C GLY A 395 30.61 11.11 9.01
N TYR A 396 31.27 11.94 8.24
CA TYR A 396 31.93 13.14 8.66
C TYR A 396 31.27 14.37 8.00
N ARG A 397 31.09 15.43 8.77
CA ARG A 397 30.54 16.69 8.30
C ARG A 397 31.39 17.84 8.82
N SER A 398 31.68 18.79 7.95
CA SER A 398 32.28 20.10 8.27
C SER A 398 31.54 21.19 7.49
N ASP A 399 31.99 22.44 7.66
CA ASP A 399 31.44 23.57 6.88
C ASP A 399 31.65 23.40 5.37
N ALA A 400 32.75 22.76 4.98
CA ALA A 400 33.13 22.58 3.59
C ALA A 400 32.69 21.23 2.99
N ALA A 401 32.59 20.19 3.80
CA ALA A 401 32.40 18.83 3.31
C ALA A 401 31.40 18.01 4.14
N ASN A 402 30.68 17.14 3.47
CA ASN A 402 29.88 16.09 4.10
C ASN A 402 30.13 14.80 3.31
N ILE A 403 30.69 13.80 3.97
CA ILE A 403 30.98 12.49 3.37
C ILE A 403 30.53 11.38 4.30
N GLY A 404 29.91 10.35 3.75
CA GLY A 404 29.43 9.25 4.58
C GLY A 404 29.03 8.02 3.80
N LEU A 405 28.79 6.97 4.56
CA LEU A 405 28.21 5.73 4.08
C LEU A 405 26.79 5.63 4.60
N ARG A 406 25.93 5.03 3.78
CA ARG A 406 24.56 4.66 4.13
C ARG A 406 24.40 3.17 4.02
N TRP A 407 23.96 2.53 5.10
CA TRP A 407 23.63 1.13 5.16
C TRP A 407 22.10 0.97 5.15
N ARG A 408 21.59 0.21 4.18
CA ARG A 408 20.18 -0.19 4.06
C ARG A 408 20.08 -1.67 4.33
N TYR A 409 19.27 -2.06 5.29
CA TYR A 409 19.10 -3.43 5.71
C TYR A 409 17.63 -3.85 5.71
N GLN A 410 17.37 -5.07 5.29
CA GLN A 410 16.12 -5.79 5.56
C GLN A 410 16.43 -7.25 5.91
N ASN A 411 15.63 -7.83 6.82
CA ASN A 411 15.83 -9.20 7.20
C ASN A 411 15.34 -10.17 6.11
N LYS A 412 15.60 -11.47 6.30
CA LYS A 412 15.09 -12.53 5.44
C LYS A 412 13.57 -12.53 5.39
N LEU A 413 13.01 -12.95 4.26
CA LEU A 413 11.57 -13.09 4.05
C LEU A 413 11.24 -14.54 3.69
N LYS A 414 10.12 -15.02 4.15
CA LYS A 414 9.50 -16.25 3.68
C LYS A 414 8.75 -15.97 2.37
N ASP A 415 8.60 -16.99 1.53
CA ASP A 415 7.78 -16.86 0.32
C ASP A 415 6.28 -16.82 0.69
N VAL A 416 5.48 -16.13 -0.11
CA VAL A 416 4.03 -16.00 0.09
C VAL A 416 3.31 -17.35 0.09
N SER A 417 3.85 -18.36 -0.59
CA SER A 417 3.31 -19.73 -0.58
C SER A 417 3.26 -20.34 0.82
N THR A 418 4.10 -19.89 1.76
CA THR A 418 4.03 -20.34 3.16
C THR A 418 2.71 -19.98 3.85
N VAL A 419 2.02 -18.93 3.35
CA VAL A 419 0.71 -18.49 3.86
C VAL A 419 -0.44 -19.07 3.02
N LEU A 420 -0.29 -19.08 1.70
CA LEU A 420 -1.37 -19.44 0.77
C LEU A 420 -1.45 -20.94 0.48
N THR A 421 -0.30 -21.62 0.39
CA THR A 421 -0.20 -23.03 0.02
C THR A 421 0.92 -23.71 0.84
N PRO A 422 0.77 -23.85 2.18
CA PRO A 422 1.85 -24.32 3.05
C PRO A 422 2.42 -25.69 2.67
N ALA A 423 1.61 -26.57 2.09
CA ALA A 423 2.02 -27.89 1.66
C ALA A 423 3.03 -27.89 0.50
N THR A 424 3.06 -26.82 -0.29
CA THR A 424 3.95 -26.61 -1.44
C THR A 424 4.79 -25.34 -1.29
N ALA A 425 5.13 -24.98 -0.04
CA ALA A 425 5.85 -23.76 0.26
C ALA A 425 7.20 -23.69 -0.47
N GLN A 426 7.45 -22.57 -1.12
CA GLN A 426 8.69 -22.29 -1.83
C GLN A 426 9.73 -21.65 -0.91
N VAL A 427 10.99 -21.66 -1.38
CA VAL A 427 12.10 -21.06 -0.64
C VAL A 427 11.94 -19.54 -0.61
N GLY A 428 12.08 -18.98 0.58
CA GLY A 428 12.10 -17.53 0.78
C GLY A 428 13.42 -16.89 0.35
N VAL A 429 13.57 -15.62 0.65
CA VAL A 429 14.77 -14.85 0.28
C VAL A 429 15.62 -14.51 1.51
N PRO A 430 16.96 -14.51 1.38
CA PRO A 430 17.86 -14.18 2.47
C PRO A 430 17.75 -12.70 2.86
N SER A 431 18.38 -12.32 3.99
CA SER A 431 18.55 -10.92 4.36
C SER A 431 19.34 -10.15 3.29
N TYR A 432 19.01 -8.88 3.12
CA TYR A 432 19.58 -8.04 2.09
C TYR A 432 20.17 -6.77 2.68
N SER A 433 21.43 -6.51 2.35
CA SER A 433 22.18 -5.33 2.79
C SER A 433 22.74 -4.60 1.60
N LEU A 434 22.49 -3.29 1.53
CA LEU A 434 23.08 -2.39 0.55
C LEU A 434 23.89 -1.30 1.25
N TRP A 435 24.97 -0.91 0.61
CA TRP A 435 25.83 0.16 1.05
C TRP A 435 25.94 1.22 -0.05
N ASP A 436 25.71 2.45 0.33
CA ASP A 436 25.85 3.60 -0.56
C ASP A 436 26.94 4.52 -0.01
N LEU A 437 27.74 5.10 -0.91
CA LEU A 437 28.68 6.17 -0.57
C LEU A 437 28.07 7.49 -1.06
N PHE A 438 28.10 8.52 -0.22
CA PHE A 438 27.66 9.85 -0.60
C PHE A 438 28.64 10.90 -0.11
N GLY A 439 28.73 11.98 -0.87
CA GLY A 439 29.56 13.12 -0.52
C GLY A 439 29.08 14.42 -1.14
N SER A 440 29.34 15.50 -0.46
CA SER A 440 29.25 16.85 -0.99
C SER A 440 30.43 17.69 -0.51
N PHE A 441 30.84 18.64 -1.35
CA PHE A 441 31.95 19.56 -1.08
C PHE A 441 31.59 20.97 -1.55
N LYS A 442 31.62 21.93 -0.65
CA LYS A 442 31.46 23.35 -0.95
C LYS A 442 32.77 23.90 -1.42
N VAL A 443 32.87 24.24 -2.68
CA VAL A 443 34.03 24.88 -3.29
C VAL A 443 34.14 26.34 -2.80
N ASN A 444 32.99 27.01 -2.71
CA ASN A 444 32.82 28.33 -2.16
C ASN A 444 31.40 28.53 -1.63
N ARG A 445 30.96 29.74 -1.31
CA ARG A 445 29.62 30.03 -0.75
C ARG A 445 28.49 29.73 -1.71
N ASP A 446 28.75 29.84 -3.01
CA ASP A 446 27.74 29.74 -4.06
C ASP A 446 27.77 28.41 -4.81
N PHE A 447 28.85 27.62 -4.63
CA PHE A 447 29.11 26.43 -5.43
C PHE A 447 29.37 25.20 -4.56
N GLU A 448 28.54 24.18 -4.69
CA GLU A 448 28.65 22.89 -4.02
C GLU A 448 28.64 21.74 -5.05
N LEU A 449 29.63 20.86 -4.96
CA LEU A 449 29.71 19.62 -5.70
C LEU A 449 29.11 18.49 -4.88
N ARG A 450 28.41 17.58 -5.54
CA ARG A 450 27.85 16.35 -4.93
C ARG A 450 28.22 15.15 -5.80
N ALA A 451 28.58 14.06 -5.17
CA ALA A 451 28.81 12.80 -5.85
C ALA A 451 28.49 11.61 -4.93
N GLY A 452 28.19 10.48 -5.52
CA GLY A 452 28.00 9.26 -4.76
C GLY A 452 27.85 8.02 -5.63
N VAL A 453 27.84 6.89 -4.92
CA VAL A 453 27.69 5.56 -5.47
C VAL A 453 26.55 4.86 -4.72
N THR A 454 25.51 4.49 -5.41
CA THR A 454 24.47 3.63 -4.87
C THR A 454 24.84 2.17 -5.10
N ASN A 455 24.58 1.31 -4.12
CA ASN A 455 24.99 -0.09 -4.14
C ASN A 455 26.51 -0.24 -4.37
N LEU A 456 27.31 0.32 -3.49
CA LEU A 456 28.77 0.42 -3.57
C LEU A 456 29.43 -0.92 -3.90
N PHE A 457 28.96 -2.03 -3.33
CA PHE A 457 29.52 -3.37 -3.49
C PHE A 457 28.87 -4.19 -4.61
N ASP A 458 28.03 -3.57 -5.45
CA ASP A 458 27.32 -4.23 -6.56
C ASP A 458 26.56 -5.50 -6.14
N LYS A 459 25.87 -5.40 -5.00
CA LYS A 459 25.10 -6.52 -4.46
C LYS A 459 23.99 -6.90 -5.44
N GLN A 460 24.01 -8.16 -5.89
CA GLN A 460 23.02 -8.69 -6.82
C GLN A 460 21.65 -8.87 -6.14
N LEU A 461 20.60 -8.80 -6.95
CA LEU A 461 19.23 -9.02 -6.50
C LEU A 461 19.02 -10.46 -6.04
N PRO A 462 18.26 -10.68 -4.97
CA PRO A 462 17.87 -12.03 -4.60
C PRO A 462 16.84 -12.58 -5.59
N PHE A 463 16.93 -13.87 -5.88
CA PHE A 463 15.90 -14.58 -6.62
C PHE A 463 14.68 -14.79 -5.72
N VAL A 464 13.49 -14.43 -6.23
CA VAL A 464 12.18 -14.61 -5.58
C VAL A 464 11.38 -15.60 -6.40
N ALA A 465 11.23 -16.82 -5.88
CA ALA A 465 10.66 -17.96 -6.61
C ALA A 465 9.22 -17.71 -7.09
N SER A 466 8.40 -17.02 -6.30
CA SER A 466 7.02 -16.68 -6.64
C SER A 466 6.88 -15.48 -7.59
N SER A 467 7.97 -14.80 -7.95
CA SER A 467 7.93 -13.64 -8.84
C SER A 467 8.07 -14.04 -10.30
N GLN A 468 7.18 -13.55 -11.16
CA GLN A 468 7.27 -13.72 -12.61
C GLN A 468 8.54 -13.10 -13.21
N ASN A 469 9.11 -12.09 -12.55
CA ASN A 469 10.33 -11.39 -13.00
C ASN A 469 11.61 -11.93 -12.33
N GLY A 470 11.53 -13.01 -11.55
CA GLY A 470 12.64 -13.59 -10.83
C GLY A 470 13.11 -12.77 -9.62
N THR A 471 12.55 -11.58 -9.38
CA THR A 471 12.79 -10.74 -8.19
C THR A 471 11.57 -9.91 -7.87
N ASP A 472 11.49 -9.38 -6.65
CA ASP A 472 10.42 -8.47 -6.23
C ASP A 472 10.89 -7.02 -6.36
N VAL A 473 10.52 -6.37 -7.47
CA VAL A 473 10.91 -4.98 -7.77
C VAL A 473 10.30 -3.94 -6.82
N ALA A 474 9.31 -4.32 -6.00
CA ALA A 474 8.78 -3.46 -4.95
C ALA A 474 9.71 -3.37 -3.73
N LEU A 475 10.60 -4.36 -3.56
CA LEU A 475 11.56 -4.44 -2.45
C LEU A 475 12.99 -4.16 -2.89
N TYR A 476 13.36 -4.57 -4.09
CA TYR A 476 14.74 -4.60 -4.56
C TYR A 476 14.88 -3.72 -5.80
N ASP A 477 15.86 -2.81 -5.76
CA ASP A 477 16.15 -1.92 -6.88
C ASP A 477 16.87 -2.70 -8.00
N PRO A 478 16.26 -2.83 -9.19
CA PRO A 478 16.86 -3.60 -10.30
C PRO A 478 18.03 -2.89 -11.00
N ILE A 479 18.31 -1.62 -10.70
CA ILE A 479 19.34 -0.86 -11.40
C ILE A 479 20.76 -1.35 -11.05
N GLY A 480 20.97 -1.93 -9.85
CA GLY A 480 22.30 -2.35 -9.41
C GLY A 480 23.17 -1.16 -8.97
N ARG A 481 24.50 -1.25 -9.20
CA ARG A 481 25.40 -0.16 -8.84
C ARG A 481 25.24 1.01 -9.80
N SER A 482 25.03 2.20 -9.25
CA SER A 482 24.89 3.44 -10.02
C SER A 482 25.73 4.56 -9.43
N PHE A 483 26.15 5.49 -10.29
CA PHE A 483 26.96 6.66 -9.92
C PHE A 483 26.14 7.91 -10.20
N TYR A 484 26.26 8.90 -9.34
CA TYR A 484 25.68 10.20 -9.59
C TYR A 484 26.67 11.32 -9.27
N ALA A 485 26.59 12.39 -10.01
CA ALA A 485 27.25 13.64 -9.74
C ALA A 485 26.30 14.81 -10.00
N GLY A 486 26.45 15.86 -9.24
CA GLY A 486 25.61 17.05 -9.35
C GLY A 486 26.33 18.30 -8.84
N VAL A 487 25.82 19.43 -9.30
CA VAL A 487 26.29 20.76 -8.91
C VAL A 487 25.10 21.53 -8.38
N ARG A 488 25.30 22.22 -7.27
CA ARG A 488 24.34 23.19 -6.71
C ARG A 488 24.94 24.58 -6.77
N PHE A 489 24.22 25.48 -7.41
CA PHE A 489 24.52 26.92 -7.42
C PHE A 489 23.50 27.65 -6.52
N ASN A 490 23.97 28.53 -5.67
CA ASN A 490 23.15 29.49 -4.92
C ASN A 490 23.45 30.88 -5.47
N PHE A 491 22.45 31.61 -5.93
CA PHE A 491 22.53 32.97 -6.47
C PHE A 491 22.25 33.99 -5.39
#